data_73e993aae81ebeb51e0adaf44a16db92
#
_entry.id   73e993aae81ebeb51e0adaf44a16db92
#
_cell.length_a   1.000
_cell.length_b   1.000
_cell.length_c   1.000
_cell.angle_alpha   90.00
_cell.angle_beta   90.00
_cell.angle_gamma   90.00
#
_symmetry.space_group_name_H-M   'P 1'
#
loop_
_entity.id
_entity.type
_entity.pdbx_description
1 polymer ?
#
loop_
_entity_poly.entity_id
_entity_poly.type
_entity_poly.pdbx_seq_one_letter_code
_entity_poly.pdbx_strand_id
1 'polypeptide(L)'
;MSRLVRHAGLVVLLASSGCAHDATPAADSVLTSGAVRDPITIGIGGKPACPGTGHWDSCGVRQRLESAGVAPQKAESLPDLPAVGPAPLLYMVGRSGLAVYLFADSTARSRAARALDTLHFVSQAKSLTVRGETTAIESDNLLALLYSRSEQQRERVSDALTAGPPQPRAP
;
A
#
# COMPACT_ATOMS: atom_id res chain seq x y z
N MET A 1 -25.31 -17.84 37.32
CA MET A 1 -24.47 -19.07 37.37
C MET A 1 -23.19 -18.80 36.56
N SER A 2 -22.15 -18.46 37.30
CA SER A 2 -20.85 -18.07 36.75
C SER A 2 -20.00 -19.29 36.40
N ARG A 3 -19.38 -19.32 35.23
CA ARG A 3 -18.27 -20.26 34.95
C ARG A 3 -17.03 -19.46 34.60
N LEU A 4 -16.12 -19.37 35.55
CA LEU A 4 -14.74 -18.96 35.37
C LEU A 4 -13.99 -20.08 34.63
N VAL A 5 -13.38 -19.79 33.50
CA VAL A 5 -12.37 -20.67 32.88
C VAL A 5 -11.00 -19.98 32.97
N ARG A 6 -10.16 -20.54 33.85
CA ARG A 6 -8.75 -20.18 33.99
C ARG A 6 -7.97 -20.91 32.89
N HIS A 7 -7.22 -20.20 32.07
CA HIS A 7 -6.22 -20.80 31.20
C HIS A 7 -4.84 -20.46 31.75
N ALA A 8 -4.11 -21.52 32.08
CA ALA A 8 -2.74 -21.49 32.56
C ALA A 8 -1.78 -21.20 31.41
N GLY A 9 -0.82 -20.29 31.64
CA GLY A 9 0.22 -19.96 30.69
C GLY A 9 1.28 -21.04 30.60
N LEU A 10 1.72 -21.31 29.36
CA LEU A 10 2.90 -22.10 29.08
C LEU A 10 3.99 -21.16 28.52
N VAL A 11 5.02 -20.92 29.33
CA VAL A 11 6.21 -20.16 28.92
C VAL A 11 7.21 -21.15 28.31
N VAL A 12 7.52 -20.98 27.03
CA VAL A 12 8.60 -21.72 26.35
C VAL A 12 9.79 -20.79 26.15
N LEU A 13 10.85 -21.05 26.90
CA LEU A 13 12.16 -20.41 26.73
C LEU A 13 12.94 -21.15 25.64
N LEU A 14 13.24 -20.47 24.54
CA LEU A 14 14.17 -20.95 23.51
C LEU A 14 15.49 -20.19 23.64
N ALA A 15 16.52 -20.94 24.03
CA ALA A 15 17.91 -20.47 24.04
C ALA A 15 18.48 -20.53 22.61
N SER A 16 18.96 -19.39 22.10
CA SER A 16 19.66 -19.29 20.81
C SER A 16 21.17 -19.32 21.03
N SER A 17 21.82 -20.38 20.53
CA SER A 17 23.27 -20.56 20.49
C SER A 17 23.87 -19.69 19.38
N GLY A 18 24.84 -18.84 19.74
CA GLY A 18 25.63 -18.06 18.80
C GLY A 18 26.70 -18.91 18.12
N CYS A 19 26.89 -18.71 16.82
CA CYS A 19 28.10 -19.11 16.08
C CYS A 19 28.87 -17.85 15.69
N ALA A 20 30.04 -17.67 16.30
CA ALA A 20 31.04 -16.70 15.87
C ALA A 20 31.77 -17.28 14.64
N HIS A 21 31.88 -16.52 13.57
CA HIS A 21 32.79 -16.81 12.46
C HIS A 21 33.84 -15.70 12.42
N ASP A 22 35.07 -16.03 12.78
CA ASP A 22 36.27 -15.27 12.50
C ASP A 22 36.54 -15.26 10.99
N ALA A 23 36.64 -14.07 10.42
CA ALA A 23 37.14 -13.88 9.07
C ALA A 23 38.35 -12.96 9.10
N THR A 24 39.48 -13.54 8.74
CA THR A 24 40.81 -12.94 8.54
C THR A 24 40.81 -11.88 7.44
N PRO A 25 41.50 -10.74 7.61
CA PRO A 25 41.64 -9.75 6.54
C PRO A 25 42.77 -10.13 5.59
N ALA A 26 42.49 -10.20 4.30
CA ALA A 26 43.49 -10.24 3.24
C ALA A 26 43.64 -8.82 2.63
N ALA A 27 44.89 -8.42 2.50
CA ALA A 27 45.36 -7.12 2.07
C ALA A 27 45.32 -6.89 0.55
N ASP A 28 45.30 -5.61 0.20
CA ASP A 28 45.85 -4.94 -0.98
C ASP A 28 45.37 -5.31 -2.38
N SER A 29 44.73 -4.34 -2.98
CA SER A 29 45.11 -3.87 -4.33
C SER A 29 44.58 -2.47 -4.59
N VAL A 30 45.50 -1.51 -4.59
CA VAL A 30 45.34 -0.15 -5.10
C VAL A 30 45.19 -0.20 -6.61
N LEU A 31 44.07 0.27 -7.16
CA LEU A 31 44.00 0.79 -8.52
C LEU A 31 43.17 2.06 -8.56
N THR A 32 43.89 3.13 -8.65
CA THR A 32 43.48 4.49 -9.01
C THR A 32 42.84 4.46 -10.40
N SER A 33 41.58 4.85 -10.52
CA SER A 33 41.11 5.50 -11.76
C SER A 33 39.84 6.28 -11.46
N GLY A 34 39.93 7.60 -11.56
CA GLY A 34 38.85 8.52 -11.38
C GLY A 34 37.80 8.40 -12.49
N ALA A 35 36.62 8.03 -12.10
CA ALA A 35 35.38 8.39 -12.75
C ALA A 35 34.35 8.49 -11.63
N VAL A 36 33.96 9.71 -11.33
CA VAL A 36 32.80 9.97 -10.49
C VAL A 36 31.60 9.31 -11.21
N ARG A 37 31.30 8.08 -10.84
CA ARG A 37 30.05 7.43 -11.19
C ARG A 37 29.10 7.74 -10.07
N ASP A 38 28.04 8.48 -10.41
CA ASP A 38 26.89 8.60 -9.51
C ASP A 38 26.52 7.20 -9.00
N PRO A 39 26.34 7.01 -7.69
CA PRO A 39 25.94 5.72 -7.15
C PRO A 39 24.56 5.40 -7.68
N ILE A 40 24.50 4.55 -8.72
CA ILE A 40 23.26 3.92 -9.14
C ILE A 40 22.85 3.04 -7.96
N THR A 41 21.94 3.56 -7.14
CA THR A 41 21.34 2.78 -6.07
C THR A 41 20.42 1.74 -6.69
N ILE A 42 20.99 0.58 -6.99
CA ILE A 42 20.20 -0.58 -7.44
C ILE A 42 19.44 -1.05 -6.21
N GLY A 43 18.16 -0.70 -6.12
CA GLY A 43 17.26 -1.26 -5.13
C GLY A 43 17.20 -2.78 -5.31
N ILE A 44 17.15 -3.51 -4.21
CA ILE A 44 16.98 -4.96 -4.22
C ILE A 44 15.72 -5.29 -5.03
N GLY A 45 15.88 -5.84 -6.23
CA GLY A 45 14.78 -6.15 -7.14
C GLY A 45 14.70 -5.33 -8.43
N GLY A 46 15.63 -4.42 -8.72
CA GLY A 46 15.77 -3.76 -10.04
C GLY A 46 14.66 -2.79 -10.45
N LYS A 47 13.66 -2.53 -9.60
CA LYS A 47 12.63 -1.52 -9.87
C LYS A 47 13.12 -0.14 -9.42
N PRO A 48 12.95 0.92 -10.25
CA PRO A 48 13.27 2.28 -9.83
C PRO A 48 12.43 2.64 -8.59
N ALA A 49 13.08 3.23 -7.59
CA ALA A 49 12.39 3.73 -6.41
C ALA A 49 11.44 4.87 -6.81
N CYS A 50 10.24 4.89 -6.23
CA CYS A 50 9.32 6.00 -6.42
C CYS A 50 9.89 7.28 -5.81
N PRO A 51 9.59 8.46 -6.40
CA PRO A 51 9.91 9.73 -5.79
C PRO A 51 9.27 9.81 -4.40
N GLY A 52 10.07 9.97 -3.35
CA GLY A 52 9.56 10.17 -2.00
C GLY A 52 9.18 11.64 -1.81
N THR A 53 8.02 12.06 -2.31
CA THR A 53 7.55 13.46 -2.22
C THR A 53 6.85 13.76 -0.90
N GLY A 54 6.56 12.73 -0.08
CA GLY A 54 5.70 12.86 1.10
C GLY A 54 4.20 12.90 0.76
N HIS A 55 3.84 12.88 -0.52
CA HIS A 55 2.47 12.80 -1.00
C HIS A 55 2.26 11.55 -1.85
N TRP A 56 1.01 11.12 -1.95
CA TRP A 56 0.63 10.02 -2.82
C TRP A 56 0.75 10.41 -4.28
N ASP A 57 1.40 9.57 -5.05
CA ASP A 57 1.44 9.56 -6.51
C ASP A 57 1.16 8.15 -7.06
N SER A 58 1.03 8.00 -8.36
CA SER A 58 0.72 6.71 -8.99
C SER A 58 1.80 5.64 -8.77
N CYS A 59 3.06 6.06 -8.63
CA CYS A 59 4.18 5.18 -8.34
C CYS A 59 4.09 4.66 -6.90
N GLY A 60 3.88 5.56 -5.93
CA GLY A 60 3.77 5.24 -4.52
C GLY A 60 2.59 4.31 -4.21
N VAL A 61 1.43 4.56 -4.84
CA VAL A 61 0.26 3.68 -4.73
C VAL A 61 0.61 2.26 -5.16
N ARG A 62 1.17 2.10 -6.35
CA ARG A 62 1.53 0.78 -6.86
C ARG A 62 2.59 0.10 -5.98
N GLN A 63 3.62 0.83 -5.57
CA GLN A 63 4.68 0.31 -4.71
C GLN A 63 4.14 -0.20 -3.37
N ARG A 64 3.24 0.54 -2.72
CA ARG A 64 2.63 0.14 -1.45
C ARG A 64 1.78 -1.12 -1.59
N LEU A 65 0.95 -1.19 -2.62
CA LEU A 65 0.15 -2.37 -2.91
C LEU A 65 1.03 -3.61 -3.17
N GLU A 66 2.05 -3.47 -4.02
CA GLU A 66 3.01 -4.55 -4.32
C GLU A 66 3.75 -5.01 -3.06
N SER A 67 4.17 -4.08 -2.18
CA SER A 67 4.84 -4.40 -0.92
C SER A 67 3.94 -5.14 0.07
N ALA A 68 2.63 -4.91 0.00
CA ALA A 68 1.63 -5.65 0.79
C ALA A 68 1.25 -7.00 0.16
N GLY A 69 1.96 -7.44 -0.89
CA GLY A 69 1.65 -8.68 -1.60
C GLY A 69 0.38 -8.60 -2.45
N VAL A 70 -0.04 -7.39 -2.78
CA VAL A 70 -1.16 -7.12 -3.68
C VAL A 70 -0.58 -6.82 -5.06
N ALA A 71 -0.99 -7.54 -6.10
CA ALA A 71 -0.53 -7.32 -7.47
C ALA A 71 -1.57 -6.46 -8.24
N PRO A 72 -1.45 -5.12 -8.23
CA PRO A 72 -2.39 -4.26 -8.93
C PRO A 72 -2.14 -4.34 -10.44
N GLN A 73 -3.18 -4.65 -11.20
CA GLN A 73 -3.18 -4.59 -12.65
C GLN A 73 -3.95 -3.34 -13.09
N LYS A 74 -3.38 -2.53 -13.98
CA LYS A 74 -4.05 -1.36 -14.51
C LYS A 74 -5.34 -1.78 -15.23
N ALA A 75 -6.46 -1.13 -14.90
CA ALA A 75 -7.74 -1.31 -15.55
C ALA A 75 -8.04 -0.11 -16.46
N GLU A 76 -8.75 -0.33 -17.54
CA GLU A 76 -9.20 0.74 -18.43
C GLU A 76 -10.49 1.38 -17.93
N SER A 77 -11.35 0.60 -17.30
CA SER A 77 -12.61 1.07 -16.74
C SER A 77 -13.02 0.24 -15.53
N LEU A 78 -13.79 0.84 -14.65
CA LEU A 78 -14.56 0.17 -13.60
C LEU A 78 -16.00 0.69 -13.66
N PRO A 79 -16.99 -0.15 -13.37
CA PRO A 79 -18.39 0.28 -13.41
C PRO A 79 -18.70 1.25 -12.25
N ASP A 80 -19.69 2.12 -12.48
CA ASP A 80 -20.36 2.97 -11.48
C ASP A 80 -19.41 3.79 -10.56
N LEU A 81 -18.38 4.39 -11.16
CA LEU A 81 -17.47 5.27 -10.43
C LEU A 81 -18.14 6.61 -10.09
N PRO A 82 -18.06 7.07 -8.83
CA PRO A 82 -18.56 8.39 -8.47
C PRO A 82 -17.66 9.50 -9.05
N ALA A 83 -18.29 10.58 -9.53
CA ALA A 83 -17.57 11.77 -10.00
C ALA A 83 -17.18 12.66 -8.82
N VAL A 84 -16.19 12.24 -8.03
CA VAL A 84 -15.79 12.92 -6.79
C VAL A 84 -14.58 13.83 -6.91
N GLY A 85 -13.97 13.92 -8.09
CA GLY A 85 -12.76 14.76 -8.24
C GLY A 85 -11.97 14.49 -9.51
N PRO A 86 -10.64 14.45 -9.44
CA PRO A 86 -9.79 14.18 -10.58
C PRO A 86 -10.05 12.80 -11.18
N ALA A 87 -9.59 12.57 -12.42
CA ALA A 87 -9.69 11.26 -13.04
C ALA A 87 -8.97 10.20 -12.18
N PRO A 88 -9.64 9.10 -11.81
CA PRO A 88 -9.05 8.09 -10.95
C PRO A 88 -8.02 7.23 -11.68
N LEU A 89 -7.05 6.73 -10.94
CA LEU A 89 -6.24 5.59 -11.34
C LEU A 89 -7.06 4.33 -11.09
N LEU A 90 -7.20 3.49 -12.10
CA LEU A 90 -8.03 2.28 -12.04
C LEU A 90 -7.16 1.04 -12.01
N TYR A 91 -7.46 0.16 -11.06
CA TYR A 91 -6.74 -1.11 -10.90
C TYR A 91 -7.71 -2.27 -10.68
N MET A 92 -7.32 -3.43 -11.17
CA MET A 92 -7.83 -4.71 -10.72
C MET A 92 -6.86 -5.29 -9.69
N VAL A 93 -7.39 -5.72 -8.56
CA VAL A 93 -6.67 -6.40 -7.48
C VAL A 93 -7.29 -7.77 -7.31
N GLY A 94 -6.72 -8.77 -7.98
CA GLY A 94 -7.39 -10.06 -8.13
C GLY A 94 -8.72 -9.93 -8.86
N ARG A 95 -9.84 -10.19 -8.15
CA ARG A 95 -11.22 -10.05 -8.68
C ARG A 95 -11.90 -8.76 -8.23
N SER A 96 -11.19 -7.88 -7.58
CA SER A 96 -11.72 -6.67 -6.98
C SER A 96 -11.30 -5.44 -7.77
N GLY A 97 -12.19 -4.47 -7.90
CA GLY A 97 -11.89 -3.18 -8.51
C GLY A 97 -11.37 -2.19 -7.46
N LEU A 98 -10.36 -1.41 -7.80
CA LEU A 98 -9.81 -0.34 -6.97
C LEU A 98 -9.70 0.94 -7.81
N ALA A 99 -10.44 1.97 -7.42
CA ALA A 99 -10.34 3.31 -7.98
C ALA A 99 -9.59 4.22 -6.99
N VAL A 100 -8.53 4.88 -7.44
CA VAL A 100 -7.69 5.75 -6.59
C VAL A 100 -7.72 7.17 -7.15
N TYR A 101 -8.24 8.10 -6.37
CA TYR A 101 -8.29 9.53 -6.65
C TYR A 101 -7.15 10.22 -5.92
N LEU A 102 -6.30 10.95 -6.66
CA LEU A 102 -5.19 11.72 -6.11
C LEU A 102 -5.51 13.21 -6.20
N PHE A 103 -5.68 13.84 -5.05
CA PHE A 103 -6.01 15.26 -4.93
C PHE A 103 -4.73 16.10 -4.80
N ALA A 104 -4.88 17.42 -4.94
CA ALA A 104 -3.77 18.34 -4.73
C ALA A 104 -3.28 18.33 -3.27
N ASP A 105 -4.22 18.17 -2.33
CA ASP A 105 -3.95 18.16 -0.88
C ASP A 105 -5.03 17.38 -0.11
N SER A 106 -4.79 17.18 1.19
CA SER A 106 -5.70 16.47 2.10
C SER A 106 -7.03 17.22 2.32
N THR A 107 -7.06 18.54 2.17
CA THR A 107 -8.28 19.35 2.33
C THR A 107 -9.23 19.10 1.16
N ALA A 108 -8.71 19.12 -0.07
CA ALA A 108 -9.47 18.79 -1.28
C ALA A 108 -10.00 17.35 -1.22
N ARG A 109 -9.17 16.39 -0.79
CA ARG A 109 -9.57 15.00 -0.56
C ARG A 109 -10.70 14.90 0.47
N SER A 110 -10.55 15.55 1.64
CA SER A 110 -11.57 15.50 2.71
C SER A 110 -12.90 16.10 2.28
N ARG A 111 -12.87 17.14 1.42
CA ARG A 111 -14.10 17.73 0.85
C ARG A 111 -14.79 16.72 -0.07
N ALA A 112 -14.02 16.05 -0.93
CA ALA A 112 -14.53 15.02 -1.83
C ALA A 112 -15.11 13.82 -1.06
N ALA A 113 -14.40 13.35 -0.04
CA ALA A 113 -14.86 12.24 0.81
C ALA A 113 -16.19 12.56 1.51
N ARG A 114 -16.37 13.80 2.01
CA ARG A 114 -17.66 14.22 2.61
C ARG A 114 -18.79 14.35 1.60
N ALA A 115 -18.48 14.62 0.33
CA ALA A 115 -19.46 14.67 -0.74
C ALA A 115 -19.86 13.28 -1.26
N LEU A 116 -19.10 12.24 -0.91
CA LEU A 116 -19.50 10.87 -1.14
C LEU A 116 -20.72 10.55 -0.30
N ASP A 117 -21.88 10.47 -0.96
CA ASP A 117 -23.05 9.91 -0.32
C ASP A 117 -22.88 8.39 -0.21
N THR A 118 -22.44 7.95 0.96
CA THR A 118 -22.20 6.54 1.25
C THR A 118 -23.48 5.70 1.09
N LEU A 119 -24.66 6.30 1.26
CA LEU A 119 -25.94 5.62 1.07
C LEU A 119 -26.25 5.41 -0.42
N HIS A 120 -26.05 6.42 -1.26
CA HIS A 120 -26.17 6.29 -2.72
C HIS A 120 -25.11 5.39 -3.31
N PHE A 121 -23.89 5.46 -2.78
CA PHE A 121 -22.80 4.62 -3.19
C PHE A 121 -23.10 3.14 -2.92
N VAL A 122 -23.65 2.80 -1.75
CA VAL A 122 -24.10 1.45 -1.41
C VAL A 122 -25.31 1.02 -2.25
N SER A 123 -26.24 1.93 -2.59
CA SER A 123 -27.42 1.59 -3.38
C SER A 123 -27.13 1.44 -4.87
N GLN A 124 -26.22 2.23 -5.42
CA GLN A 124 -25.73 2.06 -6.80
C GLN A 124 -24.91 0.79 -6.95
N ALA A 125 -24.16 0.39 -5.94
CA ALA A 125 -23.47 -0.90 -5.91
C ALA A 125 -24.42 -2.12 -6.01
N LYS A 126 -25.72 -1.97 -5.77
CA LYS A 126 -26.71 -3.04 -6.02
C LYS A 126 -26.91 -3.35 -7.50
N SER A 127 -26.61 -2.41 -8.36
CA SER A 127 -26.65 -2.57 -9.83
C SER A 127 -25.43 -3.32 -10.37
N LEU A 128 -24.35 -3.42 -9.59
CA LEU A 128 -23.12 -4.07 -10.00
C LEU A 128 -23.26 -5.59 -10.01
N THR A 129 -22.84 -6.19 -11.09
CA THR A 129 -22.59 -7.64 -11.22
C THR A 129 -21.55 -8.14 -10.19
N VAL A 130 -20.76 -7.23 -9.64
CA VAL A 130 -19.83 -7.47 -8.52
C VAL A 130 -20.54 -7.14 -7.22
N ARG A 131 -21.31 -8.08 -6.69
CA ARG A 131 -21.86 -8.01 -5.33
C ARG A 131 -20.71 -8.05 -4.32
N GLY A 132 -20.17 -6.91 -3.98
CA GLY A 132 -19.11 -6.74 -2.99
C GLY A 132 -19.40 -5.56 -2.09
N GLU A 133 -18.75 -5.49 -0.97
CA GLU A 133 -18.77 -4.30 -0.14
C GLU A 133 -17.80 -3.27 -0.73
N THR A 134 -18.21 -2.01 -0.69
CA THR A 134 -17.36 -0.89 -1.03
C THR A 134 -16.70 -0.35 0.22
N THR A 135 -15.38 -0.21 0.18
CA THR A 135 -14.59 0.37 1.26
C THR A 135 -13.94 1.66 0.76
N ALA A 136 -14.21 2.77 1.44
CA ALA A 136 -13.50 4.03 1.19
C ALA A 136 -12.26 4.08 2.11
N ILE A 137 -11.11 4.40 1.52
CA ILE A 137 -9.82 4.51 2.21
C ILE A 137 -9.30 5.92 1.98
N GLU A 138 -9.01 6.62 3.07
CA GLU A 138 -8.53 7.99 3.07
C GLU A 138 -7.12 8.06 3.66
N SER A 139 -6.17 8.66 2.94
CA SER A 139 -4.79 8.81 3.42
C SER A 139 -4.12 10.00 2.73
N ASP A 140 -3.69 11.00 3.48
CA ASP A 140 -3.12 12.25 2.98
C ASP A 140 -3.95 12.84 1.81
N ASN A 141 -3.41 12.95 0.61
CA ASN A 141 -4.08 13.43 -0.60
C ASN A 141 -4.79 12.32 -1.41
N LEU A 142 -4.88 11.10 -0.88
CA LEU A 142 -5.47 9.95 -1.55
C LEU A 142 -6.86 9.62 -1.00
N LEU A 143 -7.81 9.39 -1.91
CA LEU A 143 -9.09 8.72 -1.64
C LEU A 143 -9.17 7.49 -2.55
N ALA A 144 -9.29 6.32 -1.95
CA ALA A 144 -9.44 5.08 -2.72
C ALA A 144 -10.78 4.42 -2.42
N LEU A 145 -11.39 3.85 -3.46
CA LEU A 145 -12.64 3.11 -3.38
C LEU A 145 -12.36 1.68 -3.83
N LEU A 146 -12.47 0.75 -2.89
CA LEU A 146 -12.24 -0.67 -3.12
C LEU A 146 -13.58 -1.42 -3.15
N TYR A 147 -13.82 -2.09 -4.25
CA TYR A 147 -14.98 -2.96 -4.48
C TYR A 147 -14.56 -4.41 -4.32
N SER A 148 -14.77 -5.01 -3.14
CA SER A 148 -14.30 -6.37 -2.85
C SER A 148 -15.30 -7.16 -2.04
N ARG A 149 -15.41 -8.47 -2.34
CA ARG A 149 -16.14 -9.46 -1.53
C ARG A 149 -15.27 -10.08 -0.44
N SER A 150 -13.95 -9.95 -0.56
CA SER A 150 -12.99 -10.56 0.35
C SER A 150 -12.62 -9.57 1.45
N GLU A 151 -12.99 -9.88 2.68
CA GLU A 151 -12.61 -9.12 3.88
C GLU A 151 -11.09 -9.02 4.00
N GLN A 152 -10.39 -10.14 3.88
CA GLN A 152 -8.93 -10.18 3.93
C GLN A 152 -8.27 -9.26 2.87
N GLN A 153 -8.88 -9.15 1.70
CA GLN A 153 -8.37 -8.25 0.66
C GLN A 153 -8.65 -6.79 1.01
N ARG A 154 -9.83 -6.50 1.61
CA ARG A 154 -10.15 -5.14 2.09
C ARG A 154 -9.17 -4.70 3.16
N GLU A 155 -8.90 -5.53 4.16
CA GLU A 155 -7.91 -5.26 5.20
C GLU A 155 -6.52 -4.99 4.59
N ARG A 156 -6.02 -5.91 3.77
CA ARG A 156 -4.68 -5.80 3.19
C ARG A 156 -4.49 -4.55 2.33
N VAL A 157 -5.48 -4.19 1.52
CA VAL A 157 -5.42 -2.96 0.70
C VAL A 157 -5.56 -1.72 1.58
N SER A 158 -6.43 -1.75 2.59
CA SER A 158 -6.58 -0.66 3.56
C SER A 158 -5.29 -0.40 4.31
N ASP A 159 -4.67 -1.44 4.87
CA ASP A 159 -3.40 -1.34 5.60
C ASP A 159 -2.29 -0.77 4.71
N ALA A 160 -2.20 -1.24 3.46
CA ALA A 160 -1.21 -0.76 2.51
C ALA A 160 -1.33 0.74 2.24
N LEU A 161 -2.56 1.23 2.06
CA LEU A 161 -2.81 2.63 1.70
C LEU A 161 -2.86 3.56 2.92
N THR A 162 -3.29 3.09 4.10
CA THR A 162 -3.27 3.87 5.34
C THR A 162 -1.88 3.99 5.96
N ALA A 163 -0.93 3.13 5.58
CA ALA A 163 0.49 3.26 5.98
C ALA A 163 1.15 4.58 5.52
N GLY A 164 0.48 5.36 4.71
CA GLY A 164 0.92 6.65 4.21
C GLY A 164 1.80 6.58 2.96
N PRO A 165 2.02 7.71 2.29
CA PRO A 165 2.85 7.80 1.10
C PRO A 165 4.31 7.44 1.40
N PRO A 166 5.09 7.03 0.38
CA PRO A 166 6.53 6.86 0.52
C PRO A 166 7.17 8.15 1.00
N GLN A 167 7.95 8.07 2.07
CA GLN A 167 8.63 9.23 2.63
C GLN A 167 9.90 9.55 1.84
N PRO A 168 10.32 10.83 1.77
CA PRO A 168 11.62 11.21 1.26
C PRO A 168 12.71 10.44 2.03
N ARG A 169 13.70 9.94 1.31
CA ARG A 169 14.89 9.39 1.97
C ARG A 169 15.64 10.54 2.63
N ALA A 170 15.97 10.38 3.90
CA ALA A 170 16.92 11.28 4.55
C ALA A 170 18.24 11.26 3.75
N PRO A 171 18.88 12.42 3.57
CA PRO A 171 20.17 12.54 2.89
C PRO A 171 21.27 11.77 3.62
#